data_fb6a93d05f677b64e64847a8b3be0f66
#
_entry.id   fb6a93d05f677b64e64847a8b3be0f66
#
_cell.length_a   1.000
_cell.length_b   1.000
_cell.length_c   1.000
_cell.angle_alpha   90.00
_cell.angle_beta   90.00
_cell.angle_gamma   90.00
#
_symmetry.space_group_name_H-M   'P 1'
#
loop_
_entity.id
_entity.type
_entity.pdbx_description
1 polymer ?
#
loop_
_entity_poly.entity_id
_entity_poly.type
_entity_poly.pdbx_seq_one_letter_code
_entity_poly.pdbx_strand_id
1 'polypeptide(L)'
;MTNDHDWERRVADLWERLDAYEPADFRAGIAALAAERPDDDPAALFEQGAAHDSTGEPEEAVRFYRRALDRRLSGLRRRRAVIQLASSLRNLGRPDQSVELLTAERATPAAELDADEAALSGAVDAFLALALADTGRDREAASLALGALAPLLPRYNRSLAHYARALLTAPDGS
;
A
#
# COMPACT_ATOMS: atom_id res chain seq x y z
N MET A 1 26.28 -7.35 -16.13
CA MET A 1 25.19 -6.39 -15.83
C MET A 1 23.90 -7.03 -16.33
N THR A 2 23.11 -7.58 -15.45
CA THR A 2 21.78 -8.12 -15.77
C THR A 2 20.96 -6.95 -16.32
N ASN A 3 20.33 -7.13 -17.47
CA ASN A 3 19.50 -6.08 -18.06
C ASN A 3 18.30 -5.85 -17.13
N ASP A 4 18.01 -4.60 -16.76
CA ASP A 4 16.87 -4.25 -15.88
C ASP A 4 15.57 -4.92 -16.33
N HIS A 5 15.28 -4.95 -17.62
CA HIS A 5 14.13 -5.63 -18.19
C HIS A 5 14.09 -7.15 -17.92
N ASP A 6 15.24 -7.81 -17.93
CA ASP A 6 15.31 -9.24 -17.65
C ASP A 6 15.03 -9.52 -16.17
N TRP A 7 15.58 -8.72 -15.28
CA TRP A 7 15.34 -8.81 -13.85
C TRP A 7 13.85 -8.57 -13.52
N GLU A 8 13.26 -7.51 -14.05
CA GLU A 8 11.83 -7.18 -13.88
C GLU A 8 10.91 -8.31 -14.35
N ARG A 9 11.22 -8.90 -15.51
CA ARG A 9 10.44 -10.02 -16.04
C ARG A 9 10.53 -11.24 -15.11
N ARG A 10 11.72 -11.61 -14.62
CA ARG A 10 11.90 -12.75 -13.73
C ARG A 10 11.21 -12.54 -12.37
N VAL A 11 11.22 -11.32 -11.86
CA VAL A 11 10.46 -10.95 -10.67
C VAL A 11 8.96 -11.15 -10.94
N ALA A 12 8.43 -10.62 -12.05
CA ALA A 12 7.04 -10.79 -12.41
C ALA A 12 6.66 -12.26 -12.58
N ASP A 13 7.48 -13.06 -13.28
CA ASP A 13 7.29 -14.51 -13.48
C ASP A 13 7.24 -15.29 -12.15
N LEU A 14 7.98 -14.83 -11.13
CA LEU A 14 7.97 -15.44 -9.81
C LEU A 14 6.70 -15.07 -9.05
N TRP A 15 6.28 -13.80 -9.12
CA TRP A 15 5.03 -13.33 -8.51
C TRP A 15 3.79 -14.01 -9.09
N GLU A 16 3.73 -14.23 -10.41
CA GLU A 16 2.62 -14.94 -11.06
C GLU A 16 2.44 -16.38 -10.52
N ARG A 17 3.50 -16.95 -9.95
CA ARG A 17 3.51 -18.31 -9.41
C ARG A 17 3.55 -18.36 -7.89
N LEU A 18 3.26 -17.27 -7.19
CA LEU A 18 3.29 -17.21 -5.72
C LEU A 18 2.59 -18.42 -5.07
N ASP A 19 1.37 -18.73 -5.52
CA ASP A 19 0.54 -19.80 -4.96
C ASP A 19 1.10 -21.21 -5.23
N ALA A 20 2.10 -21.35 -6.09
CA ALA A 20 2.75 -22.62 -6.40
C ALA A 20 3.99 -22.91 -5.51
N TYR A 21 4.37 -21.98 -4.66
CA TYR A 21 5.52 -22.10 -3.77
C TYR A 21 5.11 -22.20 -2.31
N GLU A 22 5.90 -22.96 -1.55
CA GLU A 22 5.89 -22.80 -0.09
C GLU A 22 6.42 -21.39 0.27
N PRO A 23 5.89 -20.75 1.33
CA PRO A 23 6.26 -19.38 1.70
C PRO A 23 7.77 -19.13 1.80
N ALA A 24 8.52 -20.05 2.38
CA ALA A 24 9.97 -19.92 2.53
C ALA A 24 10.70 -19.99 1.17
N ASP A 25 10.25 -20.87 0.28
CA ASP A 25 10.86 -21.05 -1.06
C ASP A 25 10.58 -19.83 -1.94
N PHE A 26 9.39 -19.27 -1.84
CA PHE A 26 9.06 -18.01 -2.54
C PHE A 26 9.97 -16.87 -2.10
N ARG A 27 10.11 -16.67 -0.76
CA ARG A 27 11.02 -15.64 -0.24
C ARG A 27 12.46 -15.86 -0.67
N ALA A 28 12.92 -17.12 -0.65
CA ALA A 28 14.27 -17.46 -1.12
C ALA A 28 14.47 -17.12 -2.61
N GLY A 29 13.45 -17.37 -3.43
CA GLY A 29 13.47 -17.00 -4.85
C GLY A 29 13.58 -15.48 -5.07
N ILE A 30 12.78 -14.69 -4.36
CA ILE A 30 12.86 -13.22 -4.40
C ILE A 30 14.22 -12.73 -3.86
N ALA A 31 14.72 -13.31 -2.76
CA ALA A 31 16.02 -12.95 -2.20
C ALA A 31 17.18 -13.26 -3.18
N ALA A 32 17.11 -14.35 -3.92
CA ALA A 32 18.09 -14.68 -4.96
C ALA A 32 18.10 -13.66 -6.09
N LEU A 33 16.92 -13.22 -6.56
CA LEU A 33 16.81 -12.15 -7.55
C LEU A 33 17.31 -10.81 -6.99
N ALA A 34 17.01 -10.49 -5.73
CA ALA A 34 17.49 -9.28 -5.08
C ALA A 34 19.02 -9.24 -4.96
N ALA A 35 19.66 -10.39 -4.71
CA ALA A 35 21.13 -10.50 -4.62
C ALA A 35 21.87 -10.24 -5.94
N GLU A 36 21.16 -10.18 -7.07
CA GLU A 36 21.74 -9.78 -8.37
C GLU A 36 21.88 -8.24 -8.50
N ARG A 37 21.31 -7.51 -7.57
CA ARG A 37 21.29 -6.04 -7.49
C ARG A 37 22.19 -5.55 -6.35
N PRO A 38 22.59 -4.27 -6.35
CA PRO A 38 23.26 -3.70 -5.19
C PRO A 38 22.45 -3.91 -3.88
N ASP A 39 23.13 -4.12 -2.76
CA ASP A 39 22.49 -4.40 -1.45
C ASP A 39 21.45 -3.38 -1.01
N ASP A 40 21.58 -2.15 -1.50
CA ASP A 40 20.68 -1.03 -1.20
C ASP A 40 19.82 -0.61 -2.40
N ASP A 41 19.66 -1.47 -3.40
CA ASP A 41 18.76 -1.20 -4.52
C ASP A 41 17.31 -1.10 -4.02
N PRO A 42 16.64 0.04 -4.19
CA PRO A 42 15.32 0.27 -3.62
C PRO A 42 14.24 -0.65 -4.20
N ALA A 43 14.35 -1.04 -5.48
CA ALA A 43 13.40 -1.96 -6.08
C ALA A 43 13.57 -3.38 -5.54
N ALA A 44 14.82 -3.85 -5.37
CA ALA A 44 15.10 -5.14 -4.76
C ALA A 44 14.66 -5.22 -3.29
N LEU A 45 14.86 -4.13 -2.53
CA LEU A 45 14.34 -4.02 -1.16
C LEU A 45 12.81 -4.04 -1.12
N PHE A 46 12.14 -3.35 -2.04
CA PHE A 46 10.69 -3.39 -2.14
C PHE A 46 10.16 -4.81 -2.41
N GLU A 47 10.75 -5.54 -3.36
CA GLU A 47 10.31 -6.91 -3.68
C GLU A 47 10.51 -7.87 -2.51
N GLN A 48 11.61 -7.74 -1.75
CA GLN A 48 11.80 -8.51 -0.52
C GLN A 48 10.74 -8.17 0.53
N GLY A 49 10.44 -6.88 0.73
CA GLY A 49 9.37 -6.45 1.63
C GLY A 49 8.02 -7.04 1.25
N ALA A 50 7.68 -6.98 -0.04
CA ALA A 50 6.44 -7.54 -0.57
C ALA A 50 6.36 -9.08 -0.39
N ALA A 51 7.47 -9.78 -0.56
CA ALA A 51 7.53 -11.23 -0.36
C ALA A 51 7.29 -11.62 1.11
N HIS A 52 7.91 -10.90 2.06
CA HIS A 52 7.66 -11.12 3.48
C HIS A 52 6.22 -10.82 3.87
N ASP A 53 5.66 -9.71 3.37
CA ASP A 53 4.27 -9.30 3.63
C ASP A 53 3.28 -10.36 3.13
N SER A 54 3.43 -10.80 1.88
CA SER A 54 2.54 -11.79 1.25
C SER A 54 2.66 -13.20 1.85
N THR A 55 3.70 -13.45 2.62
CA THR A 55 3.96 -14.76 3.27
C THR A 55 3.80 -14.71 4.79
N GLY A 56 3.21 -13.64 5.34
CA GLY A 56 2.81 -13.57 6.74
C GLY A 56 3.92 -13.15 7.70
N GLU A 57 4.94 -12.45 7.24
CA GLU A 57 6.04 -11.92 8.07
C GLU A 57 6.05 -10.38 8.08
N PRO A 58 5.03 -9.72 8.67
CA PRO A 58 4.86 -8.28 8.60
C PRO A 58 5.99 -7.48 9.28
N GLU A 59 6.66 -8.02 10.31
CA GLU A 59 7.80 -7.34 10.94
C GLU A 59 8.97 -7.17 9.98
N GLU A 60 9.30 -8.22 9.24
CA GLU A 60 10.37 -8.16 8.23
C GLU A 60 9.95 -7.29 7.04
N ALA A 61 8.70 -7.40 6.60
CA ALA A 61 8.15 -6.55 5.55
C ALA A 61 8.32 -5.05 5.88
N VAL A 62 7.97 -4.63 7.11
CA VAL A 62 8.13 -3.25 7.58
C VAL A 62 9.59 -2.79 7.49
N ARG A 63 10.56 -3.65 7.85
CA ARG A 63 11.99 -3.31 7.77
C ARG A 63 12.43 -3.05 6.34
N PHE A 64 12.03 -3.93 5.41
CA PHE A 64 12.38 -3.80 4.01
C PHE A 64 11.71 -2.60 3.35
N TYR A 65 10.42 -2.37 3.57
CA TYR A 65 9.71 -1.23 3.00
C TYR A 65 10.31 0.11 3.48
N ARG A 66 10.62 0.24 4.78
CA ARG A 66 11.30 1.44 5.30
C ARG A 66 12.63 1.67 4.62
N ARG A 67 13.47 0.63 4.53
CA ARG A 67 14.76 0.73 3.82
C ARG A 67 14.58 1.14 2.37
N ALA A 68 13.62 0.55 1.65
CA ALA A 68 13.34 0.91 0.25
C ALA A 68 12.99 2.40 0.11
N LEU A 69 12.10 2.90 0.97
CA LEU A 69 11.69 4.31 1.00
C LEU A 69 12.86 5.24 1.36
N ASP A 70 13.68 4.87 2.34
CA ASP A 70 14.90 5.61 2.73
C ASP A 70 15.93 5.68 1.58
N ARG A 71 15.95 4.67 0.70
CA ARG A 71 16.77 4.61 -0.51
C ARG A 71 16.12 5.27 -1.74
N ARG A 72 15.12 6.13 -1.50
CA ARG A 72 14.43 6.92 -2.54
C ARG A 72 13.72 6.06 -3.59
N LEU A 73 13.10 4.98 -3.17
CA LEU A 73 12.17 4.28 -4.04
C LEU A 73 11.19 5.29 -4.66
N SER A 74 10.92 5.18 -5.94
CA SER A 74 10.11 6.15 -6.70
C SER A 74 8.99 5.49 -7.50
N GLY A 75 8.09 6.30 -8.04
CA GLY A 75 7.02 5.88 -8.93
C GLY A 75 6.04 4.92 -8.26
N LEU A 76 5.38 4.11 -9.06
CA LEU A 76 4.35 3.17 -8.63
C LEU A 76 4.81 2.26 -7.46
N ARG A 77 6.06 1.77 -7.47
CA ARG A 77 6.58 0.94 -6.37
C ARG A 77 6.65 1.71 -5.05
N ARG A 78 7.02 2.98 -5.08
CA ARG A 78 7.02 3.82 -3.87
C ARG A 78 5.62 3.91 -3.28
N ARG A 79 4.61 4.20 -4.11
CA ARG A 79 3.23 4.31 -3.65
C ARG A 79 2.70 2.99 -3.10
N ARG A 80 3.00 1.88 -3.77
CA ARG A 80 2.70 0.54 -3.27
C ARG A 80 3.40 0.25 -1.94
N ALA A 81 4.68 0.60 -1.80
CA ALA A 81 5.43 0.41 -0.56
C ALA A 81 4.80 1.16 0.62
N VAL A 82 4.33 2.39 0.41
CA VAL A 82 3.64 3.18 1.45
C VAL A 82 2.34 2.49 1.89
N ILE A 83 1.52 2.03 0.94
CA ILE A 83 0.25 1.35 1.24
C ILE A 83 0.50 0.04 2.00
N GLN A 84 1.44 -0.78 1.53
CA GLN A 84 1.76 -2.08 2.13
C GLN A 84 2.43 -1.92 3.50
N LEU A 85 3.34 -0.96 3.66
CA LEU A 85 3.94 -0.61 4.95
C LEU A 85 2.86 -0.21 5.97
N ALA A 86 1.91 0.63 5.55
CA ALA A 86 0.82 1.06 6.42
C ALA A 86 -0.09 -0.11 6.82
N SER A 87 -0.39 -1.03 5.90
CA SER A 87 -1.13 -2.26 6.17
C SER A 87 -0.41 -3.16 7.17
N SER A 88 0.89 -3.40 6.96
CA SER A 88 1.71 -4.22 7.87
C SER A 88 1.83 -3.59 9.25
N LEU A 89 1.98 -2.26 9.36
CA LEU A 89 1.99 -1.54 10.64
C LEU A 89 0.67 -1.70 11.38
N ARG A 90 -0.46 -1.59 10.66
CA ARG A 90 -1.78 -1.81 11.23
C ARG A 90 -1.92 -3.23 11.79
N ASN A 91 -1.51 -4.26 11.03
CA ASN A 91 -1.53 -5.67 11.46
C ASN A 91 -0.63 -5.93 12.68
N LEU A 92 0.40 -5.14 12.88
CA LEU A 92 1.29 -5.17 14.05
C LEU A 92 0.77 -4.36 15.25
N GLY A 93 -0.49 -3.90 15.21
CA GLY A 93 -1.09 -3.12 16.29
C GLY A 93 -0.56 -1.69 16.38
N ARG A 94 -0.12 -1.11 15.26
CA ARG A 94 0.39 0.26 15.15
C ARG A 94 -0.48 1.12 14.22
N PRO A 95 -1.81 1.17 14.43
CA PRO A 95 -2.72 1.86 13.51
C PRO A 95 -2.47 3.36 13.43
N ASP A 96 -2.00 4.01 14.50
CA ASP A 96 -1.67 5.44 14.48
C ASP A 96 -0.57 5.77 13.47
N GLN A 97 0.49 4.94 13.38
CA GLN A 97 1.55 5.11 12.37
C GLN A 97 1.02 4.88 10.95
N SER A 98 0.08 3.95 10.79
CA SER A 98 -0.60 3.72 9.52
C SER A 98 -1.42 4.93 9.09
N VAL A 99 -2.19 5.53 10.01
CA VAL A 99 -2.97 6.76 9.78
C VAL A 99 -2.06 7.90 9.36
N GLU A 100 -0.96 8.14 10.08
CA GLU A 100 0.00 9.20 9.76
C GLU A 100 0.56 9.04 8.35
N LEU A 101 1.06 7.84 8.04
CA LEU A 101 1.68 7.52 6.76
C LEU A 101 0.71 7.69 5.58
N LEU A 102 -0.51 7.13 5.70
CA LEU A 102 -1.50 7.20 4.63
C LEU A 102 -2.15 8.58 4.50
N THR A 103 -2.25 9.34 5.58
CA THR A 103 -2.71 10.74 5.52
C THR A 103 -1.72 11.59 4.74
N ALA A 104 -0.41 11.42 4.99
CA ALA A 104 0.63 12.10 4.22
C ALA A 104 0.60 11.69 2.74
N GLU A 105 0.45 10.39 2.44
CA GLU A 105 0.39 9.89 1.07
C GLU A 105 -0.84 10.41 0.32
N ARG A 106 -1.99 10.46 0.99
CA ARG A 106 -3.24 11.00 0.43
C ARG A 106 -3.14 12.48 0.09
N ALA A 107 -2.32 13.23 0.81
CA ALA A 107 -2.11 14.66 0.58
C ALA A 107 -1.22 14.97 -0.65
N THR A 108 -0.63 13.94 -1.29
CA THR A 108 0.15 14.14 -2.51
C THR A 108 -0.72 14.76 -3.60
N PRO A 109 -0.33 15.90 -4.17
CA PRO A 109 -1.10 16.55 -5.22
C PRO A 109 -1.29 15.66 -6.44
N ALA A 110 -2.50 15.64 -7.00
CA ALA A 110 -2.78 14.82 -8.18
C ALA A 110 -1.88 15.14 -9.40
N ALA A 111 -1.38 16.36 -9.49
CA ALA A 111 -0.46 16.78 -10.55
C ALA A 111 0.96 16.18 -10.42
N GLU A 112 1.29 15.63 -9.26
CA GLU A 112 2.58 14.98 -8.99
C GLU A 112 2.52 13.46 -9.22
N LEU A 113 1.32 12.91 -9.45
CA LEU A 113 1.10 11.48 -9.68
C LEU A 113 1.00 11.19 -11.17
N ASP A 114 1.67 10.12 -11.61
CA ASP A 114 1.39 9.55 -12.92
C ASP A 114 0.06 8.76 -12.93
N ALA A 115 -0.33 8.22 -14.07
CA ALA A 115 -1.62 7.53 -14.23
C ALA A 115 -1.71 6.25 -13.37
N ASP A 116 -0.62 5.50 -13.25
CA ASP A 116 -0.58 4.25 -12.47
C ASP A 116 -0.57 4.56 -10.98
N GLU A 117 0.15 5.57 -10.55
CA GLU A 117 0.12 6.07 -9.16
C GLU A 117 -1.27 6.60 -8.80
N ALA A 118 -1.89 7.39 -9.67
CA ALA A 118 -3.23 7.93 -9.47
C ALA A 118 -4.30 6.82 -9.35
N ALA A 119 -4.15 5.72 -10.07
CA ALA A 119 -5.04 4.56 -9.98
C ALA A 119 -5.07 3.92 -8.58
N LEU A 120 -4.01 4.11 -7.78
CA LEU A 120 -3.95 3.62 -6.39
C LEU A 120 -4.59 4.56 -5.36
N SER A 121 -5.15 5.71 -5.76
CA SER A 121 -5.73 6.68 -4.80
C SER A 121 -6.90 6.08 -4.00
N GLY A 122 -7.73 5.25 -4.65
CA GLY A 122 -8.80 4.52 -3.95
C GLY A 122 -8.26 3.49 -2.94
N ALA A 123 -7.12 2.88 -3.23
CA ALA A 123 -6.46 1.97 -2.27
C ALA A 123 -5.90 2.75 -1.07
N VAL A 124 -5.26 3.90 -1.28
CA VAL A 124 -4.81 4.78 -0.19
C VAL A 124 -5.98 5.14 0.72
N ASP A 125 -7.11 5.56 0.16
CA ASP A 125 -8.31 5.91 0.92
C ASP A 125 -8.88 4.70 1.68
N ALA A 126 -8.92 3.53 1.06
CA ALA A 126 -9.45 2.31 1.68
C ALA A 126 -8.58 1.83 2.86
N PHE A 127 -7.26 1.79 2.69
CA PHE A 127 -6.35 1.40 3.77
C PHE A 127 -6.29 2.43 4.90
N LEU A 128 -6.42 3.73 4.58
CA LEU A 128 -6.56 4.78 5.60
C LEU A 128 -7.87 4.61 6.38
N ALA A 129 -8.98 4.29 5.70
CA ALA A 129 -10.24 4.03 6.38
C ALA A 129 -10.14 2.86 7.38
N LEU A 130 -9.46 1.77 7.01
CA LEU A 130 -9.21 0.65 7.93
C LEU A 130 -8.38 1.08 9.15
N ALA A 131 -7.33 1.86 8.94
CA ALA A 131 -6.49 2.34 10.03
C ALA A 131 -7.23 3.33 10.95
N LEU A 132 -8.09 4.19 10.38
CA LEU A 132 -8.95 5.09 11.15
C LEU A 132 -9.94 4.32 12.03
N ALA A 133 -10.57 3.27 11.50
CA ALA A 133 -11.47 2.41 12.26
C ALA A 133 -10.76 1.76 13.46
N ASP A 134 -9.52 1.25 13.25
CA ASP A 134 -8.74 0.66 14.35
C ASP A 134 -8.31 1.68 15.42
N THR A 135 -8.37 2.99 15.12
CA THR A 135 -8.15 4.08 16.11
C THR A 135 -9.44 4.64 16.70
N GLY A 136 -10.61 4.02 16.43
CA GLY A 136 -11.91 4.47 16.91
C GLY A 136 -12.48 5.70 16.18
N ARG A 137 -11.91 6.07 15.03
CA ARG A 137 -12.37 7.18 14.18
C ARG A 137 -13.38 6.70 13.13
N ASP A 138 -14.40 5.97 13.57
CA ASP A 138 -15.31 5.20 12.69
C ASP A 138 -16.06 6.07 11.68
N ARG A 139 -16.48 7.29 12.08
CA ARG A 139 -17.19 8.19 11.15
C ARG A 139 -16.31 8.70 10.04
N GLU A 140 -15.04 8.97 10.35
CA GLU A 140 -14.05 9.38 9.35
C GLU A 140 -13.71 8.20 8.43
N ALA A 141 -13.53 7.02 8.99
CA ALA A 141 -13.31 5.79 8.24
C ALA A 141 -14.47 5.52 7.25
N ALA A 142 -15.71 5.58 7.74
CA ALA A 142 -16.89 5.39 6.90
C ALA A 142 -17.01 6.47 5.80
N SER A 143 -16.78 7.74 6.15
CA SER A 143 -16.77 8.84 5.18
C SER A 143 -15.78 8.60 4.05
N LEU A 144 -14.57 8.20 4.40
CA LEU A 144 -13.48 7.99 3.44
C LEU A 144 -13.77 6.79 2.53
N ALA A 145 -14.16 5.65 3.12
CA ALA A 145 -14.47 4.43 2.36
C ALA A 145 -15.64 4.62 1.40
N LEU A 146 -16.72 5.27 1.86
CA LEU A 146 -17.88 5.57 1.01
C LEU A 146 -17.55 6.60 -0.06
N GLY A 147 -16.70 7.58 0.26
CA GLY A 147 -16.19 8.56 -0.69
C GLY A 147 -15.39 7.91 -1.83
N ALA A 148 -14.53 6.94 -1.51
CA ALA A 148 -13.76 6.17 -2.47
C ALA A 148 -14.64 5.25 -3.34
N LEU A 149 -15.71 4.69 -2.76
CA LEU A 149 -16.67 3.83 -3.47
C LEU A 149 -17.57 4.62 -4.43
N ALA A 150 -17.96 5.85 -4.07
CA ALA A 150 -18.97 6.62 -4.77
C ALA A 150 -18.72 6.75 -6.29
N PRO A 151 -17.51 7.08 -6.79
CA PRO A 151 -17.26 7.22 -8.22
C PRO A 151 -17.37 5.91 -9.00
N LEU A 152 -17.28 4.76 -8.33
CA LEU A 152 -17.35 3.44 -8.95
C LEU A 152 -18.80 2.96 -9.17
N LEU A 153 -19.78 3.63 -8.57
CA LEU A 153 -21.18 3.25 -8.69
C LEU A 153 -21.78 3.77 -10.01
N PRO A 154 -22.51 2.93 -10.75
CA PRO A 154 -23.21 3.35 -11.98
C PRO A 154 -24.40 4.28 -11.69
N ARG A 155 -24.94 4.22 -10.45
CA ARG A 155 -26.05 5.05 -9.95
C ARG A 155 -25.79 5.44 -8.51
N TYR A 156 -26.44 6.53 -8.06
CA TYR A 156 -26.37 7.04 -6.67
C TYR A 156 -24.99 7.59 -6.28
N ASN A 157 -24.04 7.70 -7.19
CA ASN A 157 -22.71 8.21 -6.95
C ASN A 157 -22.69 9.58 -6.27
N ARG A 158 -23.53 10.54 -6.77
CA ARG A 158 -23.65 11.88 -6.18
C ARG A 158 -24.24 11.85 -4.78
N SER A 159 -25.30 11.06 -4.57
CA SER A 159 -25.96 10.94 -3.27
C SER A 159 -25.02 10.30 -2.25
N LEU A 160 -24.33 9.22 -2.62
CA LEU A 160 -23.37 8.56 -1.74
C LEU A 160 -22.21 9.49 -1.37
N ALA A 161 -21.63 10.20 -2.34
CA ALA A 161 -20.58 11.19 -2.08
C ALA A 161 -21.05 12.33 -1.16
N HIS A 162 -22.30 12.75 -1.27
CA HIS A 162 -22.90 13.75 -0.38
C HIS A 162 -23.04 13.21 1.05
N TYR A 163 -23.62 12.04 1.22
CA TYR A 163 -23.80 11.41 2.53
C TYR A 163 -22.47 11.05 3.20
N ALA A 164 -21.49 10.60 2.44
CA ALA A 164 -20.15 10.36 2.94
C ALA A 164 -19.55 11.61 3.61
N ARG A 165 -19.63 12.77 2.94
CA ARG A 165 -19.17 14.04 3.52
C ARG A 165 -19.99 14.48 4.75
N ALA A 166 -21.30 14.23 4.72
CA ALA A 166 -22.18 14.58 5.84
C ALA A 166 -21.84 13.83 7.14
N LEU A 167 -21.20 12.66 7.06
CA LEU A 167 -20.70 11.95 8.23
C LEU A 167 -19.70 12.77 9.05
N LEU A 168 -18.93 13.66 8.43
CA LEU A 168 -17.95 14.50 9.11
C LEU A 168 -18.55 15.75 9.74
N THR A 169 -19.75 16.17 9.30
CA THR A 169 -20.41 17.41 9.74
C THR A 169 -21.57 17.19 10.69
N ALA A 170 -22.10 15.95 10.79
CA ALA A 170 -23.16 15.63 11.71
C ALA A 170 -22.59 15.64 13.15
N PRO A 171 -23.26 16.31 14.13
CA PRO A 171 -22.85 16.23 15.53
C PRO A 171 -22.93 14.76 15.98
N ASP A 172 -21.97 14.35 16.82
CA ASP A 172 -22.05 13.07 17.52
C ASP A 172 -23.38 13.04 18.24
N GLY A 173 -24.21 12.04 17.91
CA GLY A 173 -25.55 11.94 18.44
C GLY A 173 -25.52 11.91 19.97
N SER A 174 -26.29 12.83 20.56
CA SER A 174 -26.58 12.87 21.98
C SER A 174 -27.37 11.65 22.39
#